data_46280d75371b9ecade747fdfed132a23
#
_entry.id   46280d75371b9ecade747fdfed132a23
#
_cell.length_a   1.000
_cell.length_b   1.000
_cell.length_c   1.000
_cell.angle_alpha   90.00
_cell.angle_beta   90.00
_cell.angle_gamma   90.00
#
_symmetry.space_group_name_H-M   'P 1'
#
loop_
_entity.id
_entity.type
_entity.pdbx_description
1 polymer ?
#
loop_
_entity_poly.entity_id
_entity_poly.type
_entity_poly.pdbx_seq_one_letter_code
_entity_poly.pdbx_strand_id
1 'polypeptide(L)'
;VAIVSVALFGSANAKTLKIETHFTASSPNGEVAAQFAKNVEKFSGGSLKVQMFYSSSVTGKSAEVFNSAQTGIIDCDMTGAGYQTGKNAAFQFAGDVMGGYDNPYQQYEFLNFPGAQEAVDALYNKYGMTLIGWWIPGHESLISSRPIPDVASLKDFKFRSPPGMESMIFTALGAKPI
;
A
#
# COMPACT_ATOMS: atom_id res chain seq x y z
N VAL A 1 52.41 29.18 -1.81
CA VAL A 1 51.78 28.29 -2.80
C VAL A 1 50.47 27.79 -2.20
N ALA A 2 49.34 28.30 -2.67
CA ALA A 2 48.02 27.86 -2.23
C ALA A 2 47.58 26.73 -3.15
N ILE A 3 47.37 25.51 -2.58
CA ILE A 3 46.82 24.38 -3.30
C ILE A 3 45.30 24.52 -3.23
N VAL A 4 44.68 24.91 -4.34
CA VAL A 4 43.23 24.90 -4.50
C VAL A 4 42.83 23.47 -4.88
N SER A 5 42.28 22.72 -3.92
CA SER A 5 41.68 21.42 -4.17
C SER A 5 40.34 21.65 -4.83
N VAL A 6 40.26 21.46 -6.15
CA VAL A 6 38.97 21.39 -6.90
C VAL A 6 38.37 20.01 -6.63
N ALA A 7 37.38 19.98 -5.75
CA ALA A 7 36.53 18.79 -5.59
C ALA A 7 35.69 18.64 -6.85
N LEU A 8 36.03 17.68 -7.68
CA LEU A 8 35.21 17.22 -8.80
C LEU A 8 33.98 16.50 -8.21
N PHE A 9 32.89 17.25 -8.03
CA PHE A 9 31.58 16.64 -7.81
C PHE A 9 31.15 15.96 -9.12
N GLY A 10 31.49 14.69 -9.25
CA GLY A 10 30.92 13.90 -10.31
C GLY A 10 29.40 13.93 -10.20
N SER A 11 28.71 14.39 -11.22
CA SER A 11 27.26 14.32 -11.33
C SER A 11 26.88 12.84 -11.35
N ALA A 12 26.60 12.25 -10.21
CA ALA A 12 25.98 10.95 -10.15
C ALA A 12 24.62 11.10 -10.84
N ASN A 13 24.39 10.38 -11.95
CA ASN A 13 23.09 10.35 -12.59
C ASN A 13 22.05 9.89 -11.56
N ALA A 14 21.05 10.73 -11.33
CA ALA A 14 19.98 10.40 -10.41
C ALA A 14 19.28 9.11 -10.86
N LYS A 15 19.13 8.15 -9.95
CA LYS A 15 18.34 6.94 -10.21
C LYS A 15 16.86 7.31 -10.13
N THR A 16 16.09 6.95 -11.15
CA THR A 16 14.63 7.12 -11.13
C THR A 16 13.98 5.85 -10.58
N LEU A 17 13.19 6.00 -9.54
CA LEU A 17 12.34 4.96 -8.97
C LEU A 17 10.93 5.07 -9.56
N LYS A 18 10.43 4.00 -10.12
CA LYS A 18 9.05 3.85 -10.61
C LYS A 18 8.21 3.29 -9.48
N ILE A 19 7.24 4.06 -9.01
CA ILE A 19 6.34 3.68 -7.91
C ILE A 19 4.92 3.69 -8.42
N GLU A 20 4.17 2.62 -8.21
CA GLU A 20 2.77 2.54 -8.60
C GLU A 20 1.85 2.40 -7.40
N THR A 21 0.76 3.16 -7.42
CA THR A 21 -0.34 3.07 -6.46
C THR A 21 -1.69 2.87 -7.15
N HIS A 22 -2.62 2.22 -6.46
CA HIS A 22 -4.00 2.08 -6.95
C HIS A 22 -4.86 3.34 -6.71
N PHE A 23 -4.40 4.27 -5.88
CA PHE A 23 -5.13 5.51 -5.63
C PHE A 23 -5.07 6.47 -6.82
N THR A 24 -6.11 7.27 -7.00
CA THR A 24 -6.10 8.37 -7.97
C THR A 24 -5.23 9.52 -7.43
N ALA A 25 -4.58 10.26 -8.31
CA ALA A 25 -3.68 11.35 -7.93
C ALA A 25 -4.36 12.45 -7.08
N SER A 26 -5.65 12.71 -7.35
CA SER A 26 -6.46 13.73 -6.66
C SER A 26 -7.14 13.24 -5.38
N SER A 27 -6.98 11.98 -5.01
CA SER A 27 -7.50 11.48 -3.74
C SER A 27 -6.57 11.85 -2.57
N PRO A 28 -7.05 11.92 -1.32
CA PRO A 28 -6.19 12.17 -0.17
C PRO A 28 -4.99 11.22 -0.09
N ASN A 29 -5.19 9.93 -0.37
CA ASN A 29 -4.11 8.95 -0.40
C ASN A 29 -3.15 9.17 -1.58
N GLY A 30 -3.64 9.63 -2.73
CA GLY A 30 -2.80 10.02 -3.87
C GLY A 30 -1.92 11.23 -3.55
N GLU A 31 -2.44 12.21 -2.81
CA GLU A 31 -1.66 13.35 -2.34
C GLU A 31 -0.57 12.95 -1.34
N VAL A 32 -0.85 12.00 -0.44
CA VAL A 32 0.16 11.41 0.47
C VAL A 32 1.25 10.72 -0.35
N ALA A 33 0.89 9.95 -1.38
CA ALA A 33 1.85 9.32 -2.27
C ALA A 33 2.73 10.35 -3.00
N ALA A 34 2.14 11.44 -3.49
CA ALA A 34 2.88 12.54 -4.11
C ALA A 34 3.85 13.22 -3.11
N GLN A 35 3.42 13.39 -1.85
CA GLN A 35 4.28 13.96 -0.80
C GLN A 35 5.43 13.02 -0.45
N PHE A 36 5.20 11.71 -0.39
CA PHE A 36 6.25 10.71 -0.22
C PHE A 36 7.31 10.83 -1.33
N ALA A 37 6.90 10.90 -2.60
CA ALA A 37 7.79 11.07 -3.73
C ALA A 37 8.67 12.32 -3.59
N LYS A 38 8.08 13.47 -3.25
CA LYS A 38 8.80 14.72 -3.00
C LYS A 38 9.81 14.59 -1.85
N ASN A 39 9.43 13.88 -0.79
CA ASN A 39 10.31 13.69 0.36
C ASN A 39 11.50 12.79 0.01
N VAL A 40 11.30 11.72 -0.77
CA VAL A 40 12.39 10.86 -1.26
C VAL A 40 13.38 11.68 -2.08
N GLU A 41 12.91 12.49 -3.01
CA GLU A 41 13.79 13.37 -3.83
C GLU A 41 14.54 14.36 -2.97
N LYS A 42 13.85 15.02 -2.03
CA LYS A 42 14.42 16.01 -1.14
C LYS A 42 15.49 15.41 -0.21
N PHE A 43 15.16 14.32 0.47
CA PHE A 43 16.04 13.74 1.48
C PHE A 43 17.21 12.97 0.88
N SER A 44 17.09 12.51 -0.37
CA SER A 44 18.21 11.92 -1.11
C SER A 44 19.18 12.96 -1.67
N GLY A 45 18.94 14.27 -1.45
CA GLY A 45 19.72 15.33 -2.08
C GLY A 45 19.65 15.32 -3.60
N GLY A 46 18.57 14.77 -4.17
CA GLY A 46 18.35 14.65 -5.60
C GLY A 46 19.04 13.47 -6.28
N SER A 47 19.70 12.59 -5.52
CA SER A 47 20.29 11.34 -6.05
C SER A 47 19.24 10.31 -6.46
N LEU A 48 18.02 10.41 -5.90
CA LEU A 48 16.86 9.68 -6.33
C LEU A 48 15.83 10.62 -6.95
N LYS A 49 15.21 10.19 -8.04
CA LYS A 49 14.01 10.75 -8.63
C LYS A 49 12.87 9.77 -8.49
N VAL A 50 11.64 10.25 -8.40
CA VAL A 50 10.48 9.37 -8.27
C VAL A 50 9.49 9.66 -9.41
N GLN A 51 9.19 8.61 -10.15
CA GLN A 51 8.11 8.61 -11.11
C GLN A 51 6.92 7.87 -10.51
N MET A 52 5.88 8.63 -10.14
CA MET A 52 4.64 8.06 -9.62
C MET A 52 3.69 7.67 -10.74
N PHE A 53 3.10 6.48 -10.61
CA PHE A 53 2.00 5.99 -11.42
C PHE A 53 0.77 5.81 -10.52
N TYR A 54 -0.36 6.35 -10.94
CA TYR A 54 -1.61 6.35 -10.18
C TYR A 54 -2.67 5.47 -10.86
N SER A 55 -3.68 5.06 -10.08
CA SER A 55 -4.83 4.30 -10.58
C SER A 55 -4.45 2.98 -11.25
N SER A 56 -3.36 2.34 -10.79
CA SER A 56 -2.82 1.12 -11.40
C SER A 56 -2.61 1.26 -12.91
N SER A 57 -2.11 2.42 -13.37
CA SER A 57 -2.04 2.79 -14.80
C SER A 57 -1.02 1.97 -15.60
N VAL A 58 -0.03 1.38 -14.95
CA VAL A 58 0.97 0.49 -15.59
C VAL A 58 0.43 -0.94 -15.65
N THR A 59 -0.17 -1.40 -14.55
CA THR A 59 -0.57 -2.81 -14.37
C THR A 59 -2.04 -3.10 -14.73
N GLY A 60 -2.87 -2.07 -14.74
CA GLY A 60 -4.32 -2.17 -14.99
C GLY A 60 -5.14 -2.76 -13.84
N LYS A 61 -4.49 -3.36 -12.82
CA LYS A 61 -5.16 -3.96 -11.66
C LYS A 61 -4.33 -3.79 -10.39
N SER A 62 -4.98 -3.39 -9.30
CA SER A 62 -4.31 -3.19 -7.99
C SER A 62 -3.59 -4.45 -7.49
N ALA A 63 -4.16 -5.63 -7.71
CA ALA A 63 -3.56 -6.90 -7.32
C ALA A 63 -2.28 -7.26 -8.08
N GLU A 64 -2.06 -6.67 -9.28
CA GLU A 64 -0.90 -6.97 -10.12
C GLU A 64 0.28 -6.03 -9.86
N VAL A 65 0.10 -4.95 -9.12
CA VAL A 65 1.18 -3.99 -8.80
C VAL A 65 2.33 -4.69 -8.08
N PHE A 66 2.03 -5.55 -7.13
CA PHE A 66 3.02 -6.36 -6.42
C PHE A 66 3.86 -7.25 -7.36
N ASN A 67 3.19 -7.97 -8.28
CA ASN A 67 3.88 -8.82 -9.25
C ASN A 67 4.79 -8.00 -10.16
N SER A 68 4.35 -6.80 -10.55
CA SER A 68 5.13 -5.91 -11.40
C SER A 68 6.37 -5.37 -10.70
N ALA A 69 6.30 -5.12 -9.39
CA ALA A 69 7.47 -4.78 -8.59
C ALA A 69 8.43 -5.99 -8.46
N GLN A 70 7.91 -7.20 -8.22
CA GLN A 70 8.72 -8.41 -8.16
C GLN A 70 9.49 -8.68 -9.47
N THR A 71 8.88 -8.38 -10.61
CA THR A 71 9.47 -8.62 -11.94
C THR A 71 10.29 -7.44 -12.47
N GLY A 72 10.38 -6.33 -11.73
CA GLY A 72 11.17 -5.16 -12.11
C GLY A 72 10.55 -4.27 -13.19
N ILE A 73 9.25 -4.42 -13.48
CA ILE A 73 8.51 -3.51 -14.36
C ILE A 73 8.40 -2.14 -13.71
N ILE A 74 8.16 -2.14 -12.39
CA ILE A 74 8.25 -0.98 -11.50
C ILE A 74 9.22 -1.31 -10.36
N ASP A 75 9.68 -0.30 -9.62
CA ASP A 75 10.62 -0.51 -8.51
C ASP A 75 9.90 -0.70 -7.16
N CYS A 76 8.72 -0.09 -6.97
CA CYS A 76 7.98 -0.15 -5.71
C CYS A 76 6.48 -0.32 -5.93
N ASP A 77 5.89 -1.20 -5.13
CA ASP A 77 4.45 -1.36 -4.94
C ASP A 77 4.00 -0.45 -3.79
N MET A 78 3.01 0.40 -4.03
CA MET A 78 2.40 1.26 -3.03
C MET A 78 0.88 0.99 -2.98
N THR A 79 0.53 -0.26 -2.67
CA THR A 79 -0.86 -0.73 -2.58
C THR A 79 -1.15 -1.42 -1.25
N GLY A 80 -2.40 -1.82 -1.03
CA GLY A 80 -2.80 -2.52 0.19
C GLY A 80 -2.31 -3.98 0.21
N ALA A 81 -1.73 -4.41 1.32
CA ALA A 81 -1.27 -5.78 1.51
C ALA A 81 -2.38 -6.83 1.33
N GLY A 82 -3.63 -6.47 1.61
CA GLY A 82 -4.80 -7.33 1.45
C GLY A 82 -4.99 -7.87 0.03
N TYR A 83 -4.50 -7.18 -1.00
CA TYR A 83 -4.52 -7.68 -2.38
C TYR A 83 -3.66 -8.93 -2.60
N GLN A 84 -2.75 -9.24 -1.67
CA GLN A 84 -1.82 -10.37 -1.76
C GLN A 84 -2.26 -11.58 -0.92
N THR A 85 -3.43 -11.56 -0.32
CA THR A 85 -3.97 -12.67 0.51
C THR A 85 -4.10 -13.98 -0.27
N GLY A 86 -4.31 -13.92 -1.59
CA GLY A 86 -4.27 -15.09 -2.46
C GLY A 86 -2.88 -15.75 -2.59
N LYS A 87 -1.79 -15.02 -2.35
CA LYS A 87 -0.43 -15.56 -2.29
C LYS A 87 -0.11 -16.14 -0.91
N ASN A 88 -0.50 -15.42 0.13
CA ASN A 88 -0.30 -15.82 1.51
C ASN A 88 -1.33 -15.12 2.41
N ALA A 89 -2.10 -15.90 3.15
CA ALA A 89 -3.13 -15.38 4.04
C ALA A 89 -2.57 -14.43 5.11
N ALA A 90 -1.28 -14.52 5.45
CA ALA A 90 -0.65 -13.62 6.42
C ALA A 90 -0.64 -12.15 5.97
N PHE A 91 -0.72 -11.85 4.68
CA PHE A 91 -0.85 -10.48 4.19
C PHE A 91 -2.10 -9.77 4.72
N GLN A 92 -3.10 -10.52 5.16
CA GLN A 92 -4.28 -9.96 5.82
C GLN A 92 -3.93 -9.15 7.06
N PHE A 93 -2.92 -9.58 7.82
CA PHE A 93 -2.51 -8.93 9.06
C PHE A 93 -1.51 -7.78 8.85
N ALA A 94 -1.02 -7.63 7.64
CA ALA A 94 -0.17 -6.50 7.22
C ALA A 94 -0.96 -5.34 6.59
N GLY A 95 -2.28 -5.46 6.51
CA GLY A 95 -3.18 -4.49 5.89
C GLY A 95 -4.37 -4.16 6.77
N ASP A 96 -5.53 -4.06 6.14
CA ASP A 96 -6.78 -3.71 6.80
C ASP A 96 -7.34 -4.91 7.57
N VAL A 97 -7.34 -4.82 8.89
CA VAL A 97 -7.92 -5.82 9.79
C VAL A 97 -9.29 -5.34 10.24
N MET A 98 -10.34 -5.75 9.53
CA MET A 98 -11.72 -5.35 9.82
C MET A 98 -12.09 -5.67 11.28
N GLY A 99 -12.49 -4.64 12.03
CA GLY A 99 -12.84 -4.76 13.44
C GLY A 99 -11.65 -5.00 14.38
N GLY A 100 -10.42 -4.92 13.88
CA GLY A 100 -9.21 -5.14 14.69
C GLY A 100 -8.78 -3.94 15.54
N TYR A 101 -9.18 -2.74 15.13
CA TYR A 101 -8.75 -1.50 15.76
C TYR A 101 -9.92 -0.52 15.89
N ASP A 102 -9.97 0.24 16.98
CA ASP A 102 -10.98 1.29 17.20
C ASP A 102 -10.64 2.59 16.46
N ASN A 103 -9.38 2.78 16.11
CA ASN A 103 -8.91 3.99 15.42
C ASN A 103 -7.58 3.72 14.69
N PRO A 104 -7.22 4.58 13.71
CA PRO A 104 -6.00 4.43 12.92
C PRO A 104 -4.69 4.46 13.73
N TYR A 105 -4.68 5.13 14.88
CA TYR A 105 -3.48 5.22 15.71
C TYR A 105 -3.13 3.89 16.36
N GLN A 106 -4.12 3.10 16.78
CA GLN A 106 -3.88 1.75 17.31
C GLN A 106 -3.26 0.84 16.25
N GLN A 107 -3.74 0.91 15.02
CA GLN A 107 -3.15 0.17 13.90
C GLN A 107 -1.71 0.63 13.63
N TYR A 108 -1.48 1.94 13.64
CA TYR A 108 -0.15 2.50 13.45
C TYR A 108 0.83 2.05 14.54
N GLU A 109 0.41 2.07 15.79
CA GLU A 109 1.22 1.57 16.92
C GLU A 109 1.54 0.09 16.78
N PHE A 110 0.55 -0.74 16.42
CA PHE A 110 0.76 -2.17 16.18
C PHE A 110 1.78 -2.41 15.06
N LEU A 111 1.61 -1.74 13.93
CA LEU A 111 2.49 -1.91 12.77
C LEU A 111 3.93 -1.43 13.04
N ASN A 112 4.10 -0.46 13.95
CA ASN A 112 5.42 0.03 14.34
C ASN A 112 5.98 -0.67 15.59
N PHE A 113 5.22 -1.59 16.19
CA PHE A 113 5.74 -2.42 17.27
C PHE A 113 6.85 -3.34 16.71
N PRO A 114 8.03 -3.44 17.37
CA PRO A 114 9.18 -4.13 16.79
C PRO A 114 8.88 -5.53 16.26
N GLY A 115 8.18 -6.38 17.00
CA GLY A 115 7.84 -7.72 16.55
C GLY A 115 6.87 -7.77 15.36
N ALA A 116 5.94 -6.81 15.24
CA ALA A 116 5.01 -6.75 14.12
C ALA A 116 5.72 -6.31 12.83
N GLN A 117 6.54 -5.25 12.91
CA GLN A 117 7.32 -4.78 11.78
C GLN A 117 8.25 -5.87 11.23
N GLU A 118 8.97 -6.55 12.11
CA GLU A 118 9.87 -7.65 11.74
C GLU A 118 9.13 -8.81 11.08
N ALA A 119 7.95 -9.19 11.59
CA ALA A 119 7.14 -10.25 11.03
C ALA A 119 6.61 -9.91 9.62
N VAL A 120 6.18 -8.66 9.42
CA VAL A 120 5.69 -8.21 8.11
C VAL A 120 6.84 -8.06 7.12
N ASP A 121 7.99 -7.51 7.53
CA ASP A 121 9.16 -7.46 6.63
C ASP A 121 9.62 -8.87 6.23
N ALA A 122 9.68 -9.81 7.18
CA ALA A 122 9.98 -11.21 6.89
C ALA A 122 8.96 -11.86 5.94
N LEU A 123 7.68 -11.45 5.98
CA LEU A 123 6.67 -11.89 5.04
C LEU A 123 6.97 -11.40 3.62
N TYR A 124 7.24 -10.10 3.44
CA TYR A 124 7.57 -9.51 2.15
C TYR A 124 8.88 -10.08 1.58
N ASN A 125 9.88 -10.31 2.43
CA ASN A 125 11.18 -10.87 2.04
C ASN A 125 11.06 -12.26 1.40
N LYS A 126 10.05 -13.07 1.75
CA LYS A 126 9.78 -14.36 1.07
C LYS A 126 9.47 -14.20 -0.42
N TYR A 127 9.08 -13.02 -0.83
CA TYR A 127 8.72 -12.67 -2.21
C TYR A 127 9.77 -11.78 -2.88
N GLY A 128 10.95 -11.61 -2.27
CA GLY A 128 12.00 -10.74 -2.78
C GLY A 128 11.68 -9.24 -2.66
N MET A 129 10.71 -8.89 -1.81
CA MET A 129 10.30 -7.52 -1.55
C MET A 129 10.80 -7.10 -0.18
N THR A 130 11.09 -5.82 -0.01
CA THR A 130 11.47 -5.21 1.27
C THR A 130 10.41 -4.20 1.67
N LEU A 131 9.95 -4.27 2.91
CA LEU A 131 9.01 -3.29 3.43
C LEU A 131 9.75 -1.97 3.70
N ILE A 132 9.27 -0.88 3.09
CA ILE A 132 9.83 0.47 3.30
C ILE A 132 9.07 1.18 4.41
N GLY A 133 7.78 0.95 4.51
CA GLY A 133 6.91 1.56 5.50
C GLY A 133 5.45 1.38 5.13
N TRP A 134 4.60 1.97 5.92
CA TRP A 134 3.16 1.96 5.73
C TRP A 134 2.54 3.34 5.84
N TRP A 135 1.38 3.45 5.27
CA TRP A 135 0.42 4.45 5.67
C TRP A 135 -0.90 3.74 6.04
N ILE A 136 -1.72 4.42 6.81
CA ILE A 136 -3.00 3.89 7.23
C ILE A 136 -4.07 4.77 6.61
N PRO A 137 -4.95 4.22 5.76
CA PRO A 137 -6.10 4.94 5.25
C PRO A 137 -7.05 5.30 6.41
N GLY A 138 -7.95 6.24 6.16
CA GLY A 138 -9.02 6.56 7.11
C GLY A 138 -9.99 5.40 7.30
N HIS A 139 -10.97 5.58 8.19
CA HIS A 139 -12.02 4.60 8.42
C HIS A 139 -12.77 4.29 7.13
N GLU A 140 -12.95 3.03 6.84
CA GLU A 140 -13.79 2.57 5.75
C GLU A 140 -15.27 2.52 6.19
N SER A 141 -16.17 2.72 5.25
CA SER A 141 -17.60 2.71 5.47
C SER A 141 -18.32 1.96 4.36
N LEU A 142 -19.36 1.22 4.74
CA LEU A 142 -20.22 0.58 3.76
C LEU A 142 -21.18 1.62 3.16
N ILE A 143 -21.12 1.76 1.84
CA ILE A 143 -22.05 2.61 1.08
C ILE A 143 -23.03 1.70 0.34
N SER A 144 -24.32 1.96 0.48
CA SER A 144 -25.38 1.14 -0.10
C SER A 144 -26.47 1.98 -0.73
N SER A 145 -27.03 1.50 -1.85
CA SER A 145 -28.22 2.09 -2.49
C SER A 145 -29.54 1.74 -1.79
N ARG A 146 -29.50 0.89 -0.77
CA ARG A 146 -30.66 0.53 0.06
C ARG A 146 -30.29 0.53 1.54
N PRO A 147 -31.22 0.72 2.46
CA PRO A 147 -30.96 0.60 3.89
C PRO A 147 -30.46 -0.80 4.27
N ILE A 148 -29.49 -0.85 5.17
CA ILE A 148 -28.97 -2.08 5.80
C ILE A 148 -29.12 -1.88 7.32
N PRO A 149 -30.32 -2.04 7.87
CA PRO A 149 -30.58 -1.75 9.28
C PRO A 149 -30.03 -2.80 10.24
N ASP A 150 -29.73 -4.00 9.76
CA ASP A 150 -29.29 -5.14 10.56
C ASP A 150 -28.44 -6.11 9.72
N VAL A 151 -27.81 -7.08 10.40
CA VAL A 151 -26.99 -8.11 9.76
C VAL A 151 -27.81 -9.02 8.83
N ALA A 152 -29.08 -9.28 9.15
CA ALA A 152 -29.94 -10.13 8.32
C ALA A 152 -30.16 -9.51 6.93
N SER A 153 -30.12 -8.20 6.83
CA SER A 153 -30.24 -7.45 5.57
C SER A 153 -29.05 -7.66 4.63
N LEU A 154 -27.95 -8.23 5.11
CA LEU A 154 -26.79 -8.58 4.29
C LEU A 154 -27.00 -9.86 3.49
N LYS A 155 -27.99 -10.69 3.83
CA LYS A 155 -28.27 -11.93 3.11
C LYS A 155 -28.45 -11.66 1.61
N ASP A 156 -27.67 -12.35 0.79
CA ASP A 156 -27.65 -12.24 -0.68
C ASP A 156 -27.31 -10.84 -1.21
N PHE A 157 -26.86 -9.93 -0.34
CA PHE A 157 -26.46 -8.58 -0.75
C PHE A 157 -25.14 -8.63 -1.52
N LYS A 158 -25.15 -8.12 -2.75
CA LYS A 158 -23.99 -8.01 -3.62
C LYS A 158 -23.35 -6.63 -3.43
N PHE A 159 -22.06 -6.59 -3.20
CA PHE A 159 -21.31 -5.35 -3.10
C PHE A 159 -19.83 -5.58 -3.40
N ARG A 160 -19.12 -4.52 -3.74
CA ARG A 160 -17.69 -4.58 -3.92
C ARG A 160 -17.01 -4.63 -2.55
N SER A 161 -16.16 -5.60 -2.34
CA SER A 161 -15.31 -5.72 -1.15
C SER A 161 -13.86 -5.96 -1.56
N PRO A 162 -12.88 -5.42 -0.81
CA PRO A 162 -11.49 -5.85 -0.95
C PRO A 162 -11.35 -7.36 -0.73
N PRO A 163 -10.39 -8.02 -1.38
CA PRO A 163 -10.11 -9.43 -1.12
C PRO A 163 -9.59 -9.63 0.30
N GLY A 164 -9.70 -10.85 0.82
CA GLY A 164 -9.19 -11.23 2.13
C GLY A 164 -10.25 -11.23 3.22
N MET A 165 -9.89 -10.77 4.43
CA MET A 165 -10.72 -10.92 5.64
C MET A 165 -12.08 -10.23 5.51
N GLU A 166 -12.15 -9.07 4.91
CA GLU A 166 -13.41 -8.35 4.72
C GLU A 166 -14.39 -9.19 3.91
N SER A 167 -13.99 -9.67 2.73
CA SER A 167 -14.82 -10.55 1.90
C SER A 167 -15.21 -11.83 2.64
N MET A 168 -14.32 -12.41 3.44
CA MET A 168 -14.62 -13.61 4.24
C MET A 168 -15.68 -13.33 5.30
N ILE A 169 -15.56 -12.23 6.04
CA ILE A 169 -16.52 -11.83 7.07
C ILE A 169 -17.89 -11.60 6.45
N PHE A 170 -17.99 -10.79 5.41
CA PHE A 170 -19.27 -10.52 4.76
C PHE A 170 -19.88 -11.78 4.12
N THR A 171 -19.08 -12.68 3.59
CA THR A 171 -19.56 -13.98 3.11
C THR A 171 -20.14 -14.81 4.25
N ALA A 172 -19.47 -14.87 5.40
CA ALA A 172 -19.95 -15.56 6.59
C ALA A 172 -21.27 -14.97 7.12
N LEU A 173 -21.49 -13.67 6.91
CA LEU A 173 -22.73 -12.96 7.24
C LEU A 173 -23.83 -13.13 6.16
N GLY A 174 -23.58 -13.94 5.13
CA GLY A 174 -24.54 -14.26 4.08
C GLY A 174 -24.57 -13.29 2.89
N ALA A 175 -23.67 -12.31 2.83
CA ALA A 175 -23.52 -11.43 1.67
C ALA A 175 -22.77 -12.12 0.51
N LYS A 176 -22.78 -11.48 -0.64
CA LYS A 176 -22.10 -11.93 -1.87
C LYS A 176 -21.11 -10.84 -2.33
N PRO A 177 -19.90 -10.75 -1.71
CA PRO A 177 -18.85 -9.85 -2.17
C PRO A 177 -18.44 -10.18 -3.62
N ILE A 178 -18.14 -9.15 -4.39
CA ILE A 178 -17.72 -9.23 -5.80
C ILE A 178 -16.46 -8.40 -6.04
#